data_3dabb5b6c40d0534fe4e38303f9bd4a1
#
_entry.id   3dabb5b6c40d0534fe4e38303f9bd4a1
#
_cell.length_a   1.000
_cell.length_b   1.000
_cell.length_c   1.000
_cell.angle_alpha   90.00
_cell.angle_beta   90.00
_cell.angle_gamma   90.00
#
_symmetry.space_group_name_H-M   'P 1'
#
loop_
_entity.id
_entity.type
_entity.pdbx_description
1 polymer ?
#
loop_
_entity_poly.entity_id
_entity_poly.type
_entity_poly.pdbx_seq_one_letter_code
_entity_poly.pdbx_strand_id
1 'polypeptide(L)'
;MSEITRAYAVYKGQQYNASYDSGTQLWDVDIPSGSESSYGQVNHTYPIELHAFDAANNETIMYATDSKYGDQLNIRVLEKTKPTASIISPTQGSVLGSATQDIKMELQDAGGSGLNMTSVIFKVNSV
;
A
#
# COMPACT_ATOMS: atom_id res chain seq x y z
N MET A 1 18.66 -6.73 35.12
CA MET A 1 17.89 -6.57 33.88
C MET A 1 17.94 -7.86 33.06
N SER A 2 16.80 -8.41 32.67
CA SER A 2 16.78 -9.60 31.88
C SER A 2 17.14 -9.27 30.43
N GLU A 3 17.92 -10.14 29.82
CA GLU A 3 18.33 -9.99 28.46
C GLU A 3 17.19 -10.41 27.52
N ILE A 4 17.08 -9.72 26.37
CA ILE A 4 16.10 -10.10 25.34
C ILE A 4 16.57 -11.39 24.68
N THR A 5 15.72 -12.41 24.68
CA THR A 5 16.05 -13.73 24.14
C THR A 5 15.45 -13.98 22.78
N ARG A 6 14.33 -13.33 22.45
CA ARG A 6 13.74 -13.43 21.12
C ARG A 6 12.85 -12.22 20.85
N ALA A 7 12.68 -11.92 19.59
CA ALA A 7 11.78 -10.88 19.14
C ALA A 7 11.21 -11.26 17.78
N TYR A 8 10.02 -10.78 17.46
CA TYR A 8 9.44 -10.99 16.14
C TYR A 8 8.49 -9.84 15.79
N ALA A 9 8.20 -9.73 14.51
CA ALA A 9 7.21 -8.78 14.00
C ALA A 9 6.03 -9.55 13.41
N VAL A 10 4.84 -8.97 13.52
CA VAL A 10 3.65 -9.51 12.85
C VAL A 10 3.21 -8.51 11.78
N TYR A 11 3.11 -8.99 10.53
CA TYR A 11 2.76 -8.18 9.38
C TYR A 11 1.80 -8.98 8.51
N LYS A 12 0.62 -8.43 8.26
CA LYS A 12 -0.44 -9.09 7.49
C LYS A 12 -0.76 -10.49 8.03
N GLY A 13 -0.78 -10.62 9.37
CA GLY A 13 -1.08 -11.88 10.01
C GLY A 13 0.03 -12.91 10.02
N GLN A 14 1.21 -12.57 9.51
CA GLN A 14 2.37 -13.46 9.44
C GLN A 14 3.42 -13.02 10.45
N GLN A 15 4.07 -14.00 11.10
CA GLN A 15 5.13 -13.74 12.06
C GLN A 15 6.49 -13.83 11.36
N TYR A 16 7.33 -12.83 11.60
CA TYR A 16 8.69 -12.77 11.05
C TYR A 16 9.66 -12.64 12.21
N ASN A 17 10.52 -13.63 12.40
CA ASN A 17 11.45 -13.65 13.53
C ASN A 17 12.60 -12.68 13.31
N ALA A 18 12.95 -11.94 14.37
CA ALA A 18 14.09 -11.04 14.35
C ALA A 18 15.35 -11.79 14.76
N SER A 19 16.50 -11.29 14.34
CA SER A 19 17.80 -11.80 14.71
C SER A 19 18.62 -10.71 15.37
N TYR A 20 19.49 -11.10 16.31
CA TYR A 20 20.33 -10.17 17.06
C TYR A 20 21.71 -10.06 16.42
N ASP A 21 22.13 -8.83 16.18
CA ASP A 21 23.46 -8.52 15.66
C ASP A 21 24.33 -8.01 16.80
N SER A 22 25.29 -8.82 17.24
CA SER A 22 26.18 -8.46 18.36
C SER A 22 27.12 -7.31 18.00
N GLY A 23 27.39 -7.10 16.72
CA GLY A 23 28.26 -6.01 16.28
C GLY A 23 27.62 -4.65 16.42
N THR A 24 26.32 -4.55 16.15
CA THR A 24 25.56 -3.30 16.29
C THR A 24 24.75 -3.25 17.58
N GLN A 25 24.58 -4.40 18.23
CA GLN A 25 23.72 -4.56 19.42
C GLN A 25 22.24 -4.24 19.12
N LEU A 26 21.83 -4.51 17.88
CA LEU A 26 20.47 -4.27 17.42
C LEU A 26 19.81 -5.58 16.98
N TRP A 27 18.47 -5.60 17.06
CA TRP A 27 17.66 -6.67 16.53
C TRP A 27 17.14 -6.25 15.16
N ASP A 28 17.28 -7.13 14.19
CA ASP A 28 16.84 -6.90 12.81
C ASP A 28 15.80 -7.91 12.41
N VAL A 29 14.81 -7.45 11.67
CA VAL A 29 13.81 -8.34 11.05
C VAL A 29 13.57 -7.87 9.63
N ASP A 30 13.57 -8.84 8.69
CA ASP A 30 13.27 -8.56 7.29
C ASP A 30 11.82 -8.98 7.02
N ILE A 31 11.01 -8.01 6.59
CA ILE A 31 9.60 -8.22 6.32
C ILE A 31 9.36 -7.94 4.84
N PRO A 32 8.92 -8.95 4.05
CA PRO A 32 8.57 -8.69 2.66
C PRO A 32 7.27 -7.90 2.61
N SER A 33 7.34 -6.66 2.12
CA SER A 33 6.16 -5.79 2.07
C SER A 33 5.12 -6.26 1.07
N GLY A 34 5.54 -7.03 0.07
CA GLY A 34 4.66 -7.47 -1.00
C GLY A 34 4.43 -6.38 -2.04
N SER A 35 3.67 -6.71 -3.07
CA SER A 35 3.36 -5.78 -4.15
C SER A 35 1.96 -5.18 -4.05
N GLU A 36 1.13 -5.68 -3.15
CA GLU A 36 -0.23 -5.18 -2.97
C GLU A 36 -0.21 -3.81 -2.30
N SER A 37 -0.84 -2.84 -2.96
CA SER A 37 -0.93 -1.47 -2.47
C SER A 37 -1.65 -1.40 -1.13
N SER A 38 -1.18 -0.51 -0.25
CA SER A 38 -1.86 -0.23 1.01
C SER A 38 -2.96 0.81 0.86
N TYR A 39 -3.20 1.33 -0.34
CA TYR A 39 -4.18 2.40 -0.55
C TYR A 39 -5.58 2.05 -0.06
N GLY A 40 -5.99 0.78 -0.19
CA GLY A 40 -7.30 0.30 0.26
C GLY A 40 -7.39 0.00 1.74
N GLN A 41 -6.31 0.16 2.51
CA GLN A 41 -6.29 -0.12 3.93
C GLN A 41 -6.64 1.12 4.75
N VAL A 42 -7.01 0.90 6.03
CA VAL A 42 -7.28 2.00 6.96
C VAL A 42 -6.03 2.89 7.03
N ASN A 43 -6.22 4.19 6.88
CA ASN A 43 -5.14 5.18 6.82
C ASN A 43 -4.10 4.90 5.73
N HIS A 44 -4.43 4.03 4.76
CA HIS A 44 -3.58 3.67 3.63
C HIS A 44 -2.25 3.06 4.06
N THR A 45 -2.26 2.30 5.16
CA THR A 45 -1.04 1.65 5.67
C THR A 45 -1.33 0.22 6.11
N TYR A 46 -0.25 -0.59 6.14
CA TYR A 46 -0.25 -1.90 6.79
C TYR A 46 0.45 -1.76 8.13
N PRO A 47 -0.24 -2.05 9.24
CA PRO A 47 0.37 -1.93 10.57
C PRO A 47 1.26 -3.13 10.89
N ILE A 48 2.31 -2.87 11.68
CA ILE A 48 3.21 -3.90 12.19
C ILE A 48 3.13 -3.91 13.70
N GLU A 49 3.08 -5.10 14.31
CA GLU A 49 3.26 -5.31 15.74
C GLU A 49 4.65 -5.86 15.99
N LEU A 50 5.32 -5.36 17.02
CA LEU A 50 6.60 -5.91 17.47
C LEU A 50 6.43 -6.58 18.81
N HIS A 51 7.03 -7.76 18.96
CA HIS A 51 7.01 -8.53 20.19
C HIS A 51 8.44 -8.84 20.62
N ALA A 52 8.74 -8.67 21.91
CA ALA A 52 10.05 -8.98 22.46
C ALA A 52 9.88 -9.71 23.80
N PHE A 53 10.74 -10.68 24.03
CA PHE A 53 10.69 -11.52 25.23
C PHE A 53 12.05 -11.54 25.92
N ASP A 54 12.02 -11.52 27.26
CA ASP A 54 13.24 -11.68 28.04
C ASP A 54 13.44 -13.14 28.46
N ALA A 55 14.51 -13.40 29.23
CA ALA A 55 14.85 -14.76 29.67
C ALA A 55 13.80 -15.33 30.64
N ALA A 56 13.03 -14.47 31.30
CA ALA A 56 11.94 -14.90 32.18
C ALA A 56 10.62 -15.04 31.45
N ASN A 57 10.65 -14.90 30.11
CA ASN A 57 9.49 -15.00 29.24
C ASN A 57 8.47 -13.87 29.44
N ASN A 58 8.91 -12.73 29.96
CA ASN A 58 8.09 -11.53 29.98
C ASN A 58 8.02 -10.94 28.57
N GLU A 59 6.84 -10.46 28.18
CA GLU A 59 6.60 -9.98 26.82
C GLU A 59 6.33 -8.49 26.80
N THR A 60 6.96 -7.79 25.87
CA THR A 60 6.63 -6.42 25.52
C THR A 60 6.08 -6.40 24.09
N ILE A 61 4.96 -5.74 23.91
CA ILE A 61 4.35 -5.59 22.58
C ILE A 61 4.31 -4.11 22.22
N MET A 62 4.77 -3.77 21.02
CA MET A 62 4.67 -2.41 20.50
C MET A 62 3.71 -2.43 19.31
N TYR A 63 2.68 -1.62 19.38
CA TYR A 63 1.64 -1.55 18.35
C TYR A 63 1.86 -0.37 17.42
N ALA A 64 1.28 -0.45 16.23
CA ALA A 64 1.33 0.65 15.27
C ALA A 64 0.56 1.90 15.74
N THR A 65 -0.17 1.78 16.86
CA THR A 65 -0.86 2.90 17.50
C THR A 65 -0.01 3.59 18.56
N ASP A 66 1.22 3.12 18.80
CA ASP A 66 2.11 3.71 19.80
C ASP A 66 2.33 5.20 19.52
N SER A 67 2.27 6.02 20.56
CA SER A 67 2.35 7.47 20.42
C SER A 67 3.73 7.97 19.98
N LYS A 68 4.77 7.18 20.25
CA LYS A 68 6.15 7.58 19.92
C LYS A 68 6.66 6.91 18.64
N TYR A 69 6.39 5.61 18.48
CA TYR A 69 6.96 4.82 17.40
C TYR A 69 5.93 4.29 16.40
N GLY A 70 4.66 4.56 16.64
CA GLY A 70 3.58 4.01 15.82
C GLY A 70 3.72 4.36 14.34
N ASP A 71 4.11 5.59 14.02
CA ASP A 71 4.27 6.02 12.63
C ASP A 71 5.31 5.19 11.88
N GLN A 72 6.33 4.70 12.59
CA GLN A 72 7.38 3.87 12.00
C GLN A 72 6.93 2.42 11.80
N LEU A 73 5.83 2.03 12.43
CA LEU A 73 5.26 0.69 12.32
C LEU A 73 4.10 0.61 11.34
N ASN A 74 3.86 1.67 10.58
CA ASN A 74 2.84 1.72 9.54
C ASN A 74 3.52 1.80 8.19
N ILE A 75 3.41 0.72 7.42
CA ILE A 75 4.10 0.59 6.14
C ILE A 75 3.16 1.02 5.01
N ARG A 76 3.68 1.86 4.11
CA ARG A 76 2.95 2.28 2.91
C ARG A 76 3.52 1.57 1.70
N VAL A 77 2.64 0.87 0.98
CA VAL A 77 3.00 0.26 -0.30
C VAL A 77 2.27 1.06 -1.37
N LEU A 78 3.02 1.72 -2.24
CA LEU A 78 2.45 2.66 -3.20
C LEU A 78 1.60 1.95 -4.25
N GLU A 79 0.51 2.60 -4.60
CA GLU A 79 -0.33 2.18 -5.70
C GLU A 79 0.29 2.75 -6.99
N LYS A 80 0.68 1.86 -7.91
CA LYS A 80 1.39 2.25 -9.13
C LYS A 80 0.65 1.84 -10.41
N THR A 81 -0.47 1.16 -10.27
CA THR A 81 -1.24 0.72 -11.42
C THR A 81 -2.02 1.89 -11.99
N LYS A 82 -1.77 2.21 -13.26
CA LYS A 82 -2.49 3.28 -13.93
C LYS A 82 -3.90 2.83 -14.31
N PRO A 83 -4.86 3.74 -14.35
CA PRO A 83 -6.17 3.39 -14.87
C PRO A 83 -6.08 3.08 -16.37
N THR A 84 -7.05 2.34 -16.87
CA THR A 84 -7.16 2.00 -18.27
C THR A 84 -8.38 2.67 -18.87
N ALA A 85 -8.30 2.96 -20.16
CA ALA A 85 -9.40 3.57 -20.89
C ALA A 85 -9.63 2.85 -22.22
N SER A 86 -10.89 2.67 -22.57
CA SER A 86 -11.26 2.16 -23.89
C SER A 86 -12.39 3.02 -24.45
N ILE A 87 -12.39 3.21 -25.76
CA ILE A 87 -13.41 4.01 -26.44
C ILE A 87 -14.52 3.09 -26.94
N ILE A 88 -15.74 3.34 -26.46
CA ILE A 88 -16.91 2.58 -26.87
C ILE A 88 -17.48 3.17 -28.16
N SER A 89 -17.52 4.49 -28.27
CA SER A 89 -18.13 5.21 -29.38
C SER A 89 -17.42 6.55 -29.56
N PRO A 90 -17.18 7.02 -30.78
CA PRO A 90 -17.48 6.39 -32.05
C PRO A 90 -16.51 5.26 -32.39
N THR A 91 -16.90 4.37 -33.33
CA THR A 91 -16.01 3.31 -33.79
C THR A 91 -14.95 3.90 -34.71
N GLN A 92 -13.81 3.19 -34.82
CA GLN A 92 -12.69 3.63 -35.64
C GLN A 92 -13.15 3.77 -37.12
N GLY A 93 -12.74 4.87 -37.74
CA GLY A 93 -13.08 5.13 -39.15
C GLY A 93 -14.46 5.70 -39.36
N SER A 94 -15.20 6.00 -38.31
CA SER A 94 -16.55 6.58 -38.44
C SER A 94 -16.51 7.96 -39.08
N VAL A 95 -17.52 8.22 -39.93
CA VAL A 95 -17.73 9.54 -40.48
C VAL A 95 -18.85 10.22 -39.70
N LEU A 96 -18.57 11.37 -39.14
CA LEU A 96 -19.50 12.08 -38.27
C LEU A 96 -20.33 13.07 -39.09
N GLY A 97 -21.65 12.95 -38.99
CA GLY A 97 -22.58 13.80 -39.75
C GLY A 97 -23.22 14.91 -38.96
N SER A 98 -22.90 15.07 -37.68
CA SER A 98 -23.48 16.12 -36.84
C SER A 98 -22.40 17.01 -36.27
N ALA A 99 -22.81 18.23 -35.88
CA ALA A 99 -21.89 19.22 -35.30
C ALA A 99 -21.38 18.83 -33.91
N THR A 100 -22.12 17.99 -33.22
CA THR A 100 -21.74 17.46 -31.92
C THR A 100 -21.67 15.94 -31.99
N GLN A 101 -20.71 15.39 -31.25
CA GLN A 101 -20.52 13.93 -31.25
C GLN A 101 -20.35 13.47 -29.79
N ASP A 102 -21.17 12.47 -29.42
CA ASP A 102 -21.00 11.79 -28.15
C ASP A 102 -19.77 10.90 -28.22
N ILE A 103 -18.90 11.05 -27.26
CA ILE A 103 -17.76 10.15 -27.08
C ILE A 103 -18.01 9.36 -25.79
N LYS A 104 -18.08 8.05 -25.92
CA LYS A 104 -18.28 7.17 -24.78
C LYS A 104 -17.02 6.36 -24.57
N MET A 105 -16.53 6.35 -23.32
CA MET A 105 -15.39 5.54 -22.99
C MET A 105 -15.62 4.83 -21.66
N GLU A 106 -14.93 3.73 -21.51
CA GLU A 106 -14.93 2.97 -20.27
C GLU A 106 -13.60 3.18 -19.59
N LEU A 107 -13.65 3.59 -18.31
CA LEU A 107 -12.46 3.79 -17.49
C LEU A 107 -12.47 2.78 -16.37
N GLN A 108 -11.33 2.16 -16.13
CA GLN A 108 -11.17 1.18 -15.06
C GLN A 108 -9.87 1.41 -14.32
N ASP A 109 -9.90 1.15 -13.03
CA ASP A 109 -8.70 1.18 -12.21
C ASP A 109 -8.62 -0.12 -11.40
N ALA A 110 -7.69 -0.98 -11.78
CA ALA A 110 -7.44 -2.24 -11.09
C ALA A 110 -6.53 -2.09 -9.88
N GLY A 111 -5.96 -0.88 -9.67
CA GLY A 111 -4.94 -0.67 -8.66
C GLY A 111 -5.45 -0.43 -7.24
N GLY A 112 -6.75 -0.25 -7.05
CA GLY A 112 -7.34 -0.06 -5.74
C GLY A 112 -7.51 1.38 -5.29
N SER A 113 -6.86 2.36 -5.95
CA SER A 113 -7.02 3.77 -5.61
C SER A 113 -8.29 4.40 -6.22
N GLY A 114 -8.83 3.76 -7.26
CA GLY A 114 -10.00 4.26 -7.97
C GLY A 114 -9.66 5.38 -8.94
N LEU A 115 -10.67 5.85 -9.64
CA LEU A 115 -10.52 6.94 -10.60
C LEU A 115 -10.74 8.27 -9.93
N ASN A 116 -9.92 9.27 -10.30
CA ASN A 116 -10.15 10.64 -9.87
C ASN A 116 -11.13 11.30 -10.84
N MET A 117 -12.41 11.26 -10.51
CA MET A 117 -13.47 11.72 -11.40
C MET A 117 -13.42 13.22 -11.67
N THR A 118 -12.73 13.99 -10.82
CA THR A 118 -12.60 15.43 -11.03
C THR A 118 -11.49 15.79 -12.01
N SER A 119 -10.60 14.83 -12.35
CA SER A 119 -9.48 15.06 -13.25
C SER A 119 -9.62 14.35 -14.60
N VAL A 120 -10.78 13.74 -14.89
CA VAL A 120 -11.04 13.16 -16.21
C VAL A 120 -11.30 14.30 -17.20
N ILE A 121 -10.48 14.38 -18.26
CA ILE A 121 -10.61 15.43 -19.26
C ILE A 121 -10.53 14.83 -20.66
N PHE A 122 -11.21 15.47 -21.60
CA PHE A 122 -11.14 15.15 -23.01
C PHE A 122 -10.50 16.32 -23.76
N LYS A 123 -9.69 15.99 -24.76
CA LYS A 123 -9.09 16.98 -25.62
C LYS A 123 -9.38 16.65 -27.09
N VAL A 124 -9.74 17.65 -27.86
CA VAL A 124 -9.92 17.54 -29.31
C VAL A 124 -8.93 18.50 -29.94
N ASN A 125 -8.10 18.00 -30.87
CA ASN A 125 -7.04 18.79 -31.52
C ASN A 125 -6.11 19.46 -30.50
N SER A 126 -5.82 18.76 -29.38
CA SER A 126 -4.94 19.22 -28.31
C SER A 126 -5.44 20.48 -27.56
N VAL A 127 -6.75 20.72 -27.56
CA VAL A 127 -7.38 21.84 -26.88
C VAL A 127 -8.18 21.38 -25.68
#